data_14896b036c45e10fae023f8ec44ae7d7
#
_entry.id   14896b036c45e10fae023f8ec44ae7d7
#
_cell.length_a   1.000
_cell.length_b   1.000
_cell.length_c   1.000
_cell.angle_alpha   90.00
_cell.angle_beta   90.00
_cell.angle_gamma   90.00
#
_symmetry.space_group_name_H-M   'P 1'
#
loop_
_entity.id
_entity.type
_entity.pdbx_description
1 polymer ?
#
loop_
_entity_poly.entity_id
_entity_poly.type
_entity_poly.pdbx_seq_one_letter_code
_entity_poly.pdbx_strand_id
1 'polypeptide(L)'
;MRLYVVGTDTGVGKTRVAAALARAARPGVTIVKLVQTGLPPGVPGDAEDAARLADAARDANGASHPTPWRELARLREPADPWNAALAAGLAPLEAGALVTALDALAGDLIVEGSGGAAVPLNAGTSLSDVALAARCEAVLAIGLRLGCINHALLTLGYLAGLGMRVRGAITIEAFGPEPTAYRRQVERALAAKVALAAHLPFDTDGARSVASAAAHVASLCSSATLE
;
A
#
# COMPACT_ATOMS: atom_id res chain seq x y z
N MET A 1 -5.36 -12.23 -8.15
CA MET A 1 -5.21 -10.76 -8.10
C MET A 1 -3.93 -10.41 -7.34
N ARG A 2 -3.15 -9.41 -7.83
CA ARG A 2 -2.01 -8.85 -7.08
C ARG A 2 -2.11 -7.33 -7.13
N LEU A 3 -2.35 -6.69 -5.99
CA LEU A 3 -2.42 -5.24 -5.86
C LEU A 3 -1.20 -4.72 -5.10
N TYR A 4 -0.56 -3.69 -5.66
CA TYR A 4 0.56 -3.00 -5.03
C TYR A 4 0.10 -1.67 -4.43
N VAL A 5 0.08 -1.57 -3.11
CA VAL A 5 -0.23 -0.34 -2.40
C VAL A 5 1.01 0.54 -2.36
N VAL A 6 1.01 1.56 -3.18
CA VAL A 6 2.09 2.55 -3.30
C VAL A 6 1.65 3.87 -2.70
N GLY A 7 2.53 4.55 -1.99
CA GLY A 7 2.25 5.86 -1.41
C GLY A 7 2.82 7.01 -2.22
N THR A 8 2.22 8.19 -2.07
CA THR A 8 2.85 9.45 -2.53
C THR A 8 4.05 9.84 -1.66
N ASP A 9 4.16 9.25 -0.45
CA ASP A 9 5.22 9.51 0.52
C ASP A 9 5.21 8.46 1.65
N THR A 10 6.11 8.64 2.63
CA THR A 10 6.08 7.94 3.92
C THR A 10 4.96 8.50 4.80
N GLY A 11 4.32 7.65 5.62
CA GLY A 11 3.29 8.07 6.57
C GLY A 11 1.93 8.44 5.97
N VAL A 12 1.72 8.27 4.65
CA VAL A 12 0.46 8.63 3.97
C VAL A 12 -0.69 7.66 4.18
N GLY A 13 -0.50 6.60 4.98
CA GLY A 13 -1.56 5.66 5.35
C GLY A 13 -1.65 4.42 4.45
N LYS A 14 -0.56 3.98 3.81
CA LYS A 14 -0.51 2.74 3.01
C LYS A 14 -1.07 1.53 3.75
N THR A 15 -0.68 1.34 5.00
CA THR A 15 -1.11 0.25 5.87
C THR A 15 -2.63 0.22 6.06
N ARG A 16 -3.27 1.41 6.21
CA ARG A 16 -4.74 1.52 6.28
C ARG A 16 -5.41 1.20 4.94
N VAL A 17 -4.78 1.58 3.82
CA VAL A 17 -5.25 1.19 2.47
C VAL A 17 -5.14 -0.31 2.27
N ALA A 18 -4.02 -0.92 2.64
CA ALA A 18 -3.84 -2.38 2.56
C ALA A 18 -4.90 -3.12 3.39
N ALA A 19 -5.20 -2.63 4.59
CA ALA A 19 -6.26 -3.16 5.44
C ALA A 19 -7.65 -3.04 4.79
N ALA A 20 -7.99 -1.89 4.20
CA ALA A 20 -9.27 -1.67 3.53
C ALA A 20 -9.45 -2.59 2.31
N LEU A 21 -8.40 -2.76 1.51
CA LEU A 21 -8.39 -3.70 0.39
C LEU A 21 -8.53 -5.15 0.86
N ALA A 22 -7.82 -5.54 1.92
CA ALA A 22 -7.91 -6.89 2.47
C ALA A 22 -9.31 -7.17 3.06
N ARG A 23 -9.91 -6.18 3.68
CA ARG A 23 -11.30 -6.27 4.17
C ARG A 23 -12.31 -6.43 3.04
N ALA A 24 -12.07 -5.79 1.90
CA ALA A 24 -12.94 -5.83 0.71
C ALA A 24 -12.69 -7.07 -0.18
N ALA A 25 -11.51 -7.64 -0.11
CA ALA A 25 -11.12 -8.79 -0.93
C ALA A 25 -11.82 -10.09 -0.49
N ARG A 26 -11.69 -11.11 -1.34
CA ARG A 26 -12.17 -12.46 -0.99
C ARG A 26 -11.38 -13.02 0.21
N PRO A 27 -12.00 -13.86 1.04
CA PRO A 27 -11.30 -14.55 2.12
C PRO A 27 -10.05 -15.27 1.63
N GLY A 28 -8.96 -15.23 2.42
CA GLY A 28 -7.69 -15.87 2.07
C GLY A 28 -6.70 -14.98 1.33
N VAL A 29 -7.03 -13.70 1.09
CA VAL A 29 -6.04 -12.72 0.60
C VAL A 29 -4.91 -12.58 1.61
N THR A 30 -3.66 -12.53 1.13
CA THR A 30 -2.47 -12.32 1.98
C THR A 30 -1.96 -10.89 1.84
N ILE A 31 -1.72 -10.21 2.97
CA ILE A 31 -1.04 -8.92 3.00
C ILE A 31 0.47 -9.18 3.05
N VAL A 32 1.21 -8.52 2.17
CA VAL A 32 2.67 -8.70 2.06
C VAL A 32 3.36 -7.34 2.16
N LYS A 33 4.25 -7.16 3.12
CA LYS A 33 5.21 -6.05 3.12
C LYS A 33 6.46 -6.46 2.36
N LEU A 34 6.84 -5.73 1.31
CA LEU A 34 8.06 -6.04 0.55
C LEU A 34 9.30 -5.93 1.43
N VAL A 35 9.49 -4.78 2.07
CA VAL A 35 10.58 -4.54 2.99
C VAL A 35 10.06 -3.71 4.16
N GLN A 36 10.15 -4.23 5.37
CA GLN A 36 9.92 -3.48 6.59
C GLN A 36 11.22 -2.81 7.01
N THR A 37 11.23 -1.49 7.17
CA THR A 37 12.37 -0.74 7.71
C THR A 37 11.98 0.01 8.99
N GLY A 38 12.96 0.36 9.81
CA GLY A 38 12.78 1.19 10.99
C GLY A 38 12.25 0.46 12.24
N LEU A 39 12.11 -0.87 12.18
CA LEU A 39 11.58 -1.65 13.30
C LEU A 39 12.52 -2.81 13.66
N PRO A 40 12.84 -3.00 14.95
CA PRO A 40 13.59 -4.17 15.40
C PRO A 40 12.76 -5.45 15.30
N PRO A 41 13.40 -6.64 15.33
CA PRO A 41 12.70 -7.91 15.43
C PRO A 41 11.77 -7.97 16.64
N GLY A 42 10.59 -8.60 16.48
CA GLY A 42 9.60 -8.77 17.55
C GLY A 42 8.66 -7.58 17.77
N VAL A 43 8.87 -6.46 17.07
CA VAL A 43 7.89 -5.35 17.03
C VAL A 43 6.95 -5.57 15.85
N PRO A 44 5.62 -5.45 16.02
CA PRO A 44 4.68 -5.53 14.90
C PRO A 44 5.06 -4.59 13.77
N GLY A 45 4.95 -5.07 12.53
CA GLY A 45 5.23 -4.28 11.34
C GLY A 45 3.97 -3.96 10.55
N ASP A 46 4.14 -3.21 9.46
CA ASP A 46 3.02 -2.68 8.67
C ASP A 46 2.08 -3.79 8.16
N ALA A 47 2.60 -4.95 7.73
CA ALA A 47 1.75 -6.05 7.24
C ALA A 47 0.91 -6.67 8.36
N GLU A 48 1.48 -6.82 9.56
CA GLU A 48 0.76 -7.31 10.73
C GLU A 48 -0.30 -6.30 11.18
N ASP A 49 0.05 -5.02 11.23
CA ASP A 49 -0.88 -3.95 11.60
C ASP A 49 -2.03 -3.83 10.60
N ALA A 50 -1.75 -3.94 9.28
CA ALA A 50 -2.80 -3.96 8.27
C ALA A 50 -3.73 -5.16 8.43
N ALA A 51 -3.21 -6.35 8.77
CA ALA A 51 -4.01 -7.53 9.01
C ALA A 51 -4.90 -7.35 10.25
N ARG A 52 -4.36 -6.84 11.35
CA ARG A 52 -5.13 -6.52 12.56
C ARG A 52 -6.26 -5.52 12.30
N LEU A 53 -5.98 -4.45 11.54
CA LEU A 53 -6.98 -3.46 11.16
C LEU A 53 -8.08 -4.05 10.27
N ALA A 54 -7.72 -4.92 9.31
CA ALA A 54 -8.68 -5.60 8.45
C ALA A 54 -9.59 -6.53 9.26
N ASP A 55 -9.02 -7.25 10.23
CA ASP A 55 -9.77 -8.16 11.11
C ASP A 55 -10.67 -7.39 12.09
N ALA A 56 -10.18 -6.30 12.68
CA ALA A 56 -10.97 -5.42 13.55
C ALA A 56 -12.14 -4.75 12.82
N ALA A 57 -11.99 -4.48 11.52
CA ALA A 57 -13.04 -3.92 10.67
C ALA A 57 -14.06 -4.97 10.18
N ARG A 58 -13.78 -6.27 10.37
CA ARG A 58 -14.74 -7.35 10.16
C ARG A 58 -15.55 -7.50 11.41
N ASP A 59 -16.77 -7.14 11.40
CA ASP A 59 -17.68 -7.10 12.53
C ASP A 59 -17.60 -8.22 13.55
N ALA A 60 -18.22 -7.94 14.71
CA ALA A 60 -18.48 -8.86 15.82
C ALA A 60 -19.29 -10.15 15.47
N ASN A 61 -19.72 -10.33 14.23
CA ASN A 61 -20.60 -11.44 13.81
C ASN A 61 -19.90 -12.62 13.13
N GLY A 62 -18.58 -12.62 12.98
CA GLY A 62 -18.05 -13.63 12.11
C GLY A 62 -16.78 -14.30 12.52
N ALA A 63 -16.86 -15.56 12.84
CA ALA A 63 -15.76 -16.48 12.75
C ALA A 63 -15.02 -16.33 11.41
N SER A 64 -14.13 -15.39 11.28
CA SER A 64 -13.23 -15.31 10.15
C SER A 64 -11.84 -15.72 10.60
N HIS A 65 -11.21 -16.55 9.79
CA HIS A 65 -9.81 -16.83 9.95
C HIS A 65 -9.02 -15.51 9.90
N PRO A 66 -7.98 -15.34 10.73
CA PRO A 66 -7.14 -14.15 10.71
C PRO A 66 -6.62 -13.87 9.30
N THR A 67 -6.53 -12.60 8.93
CA THR A 67 -5.95 -12.19 7.65
C THR A 67 -4.49 -12.60 7.59
N PRO A 68 -4.08 -13.46 6.65
CA PRO A 68 -2.68 -13.85 6.51
C PRO A 68 -1.81 -12.65 6.17
N TRP A 69 -0.61 -12.61 6.74
CA TRP A 69 0.37 -11.57 6.42
C TRP A 69 1.79 -12.11 6.34
N ARG A 70 2.67 -11.41 5.63
CA ARG A 70 4.10 -11.73 5.48
C ARG A 70 4.91 -10.45 5.36
N GLU A 71 6.15 -10.50 5.84
CA GLU A 71 7.22 -9.55 5.49
C GLU A 71 8.29 -10.32 4.74
N LEU A 72 8.72 -9.84 3.59
CA LEU A 72 9.74 -10.54 2.80
C LEU A 72 11.14 -10.20 3.27
N ALA A 73 11.35 -8.99 3.77
CA ALA A 73 12.60 -8.58 4.42
C ALA A 73 12.32 -7.57 5.55
N ARG A 74 13.20 -7.57 6.56
CA ARG A 74 13.13 -6.64 7.69
C ARG A 74 14.52 -6.06 7.98
N LEU A 75 14.59 -4.72 8.06
CA LEU A 75 15.81 -3.96 8.36
C LEU A 75 15.54 -3.01 9.53
N ARG A 76 16.49 -2.90 10.47
CA ARG A 76 16.29 -2.13 11.72
C ARG A 76 16.34 -0.63 11.51
N GLU A 77 17.15 -0.16 10.53
CA GLU A 77 17.36 1.27 10.32
C GLU A 77 16.13 1.93 9.70
N PRO A 78 15.72 3.13 10.20
CA PRO A 78 14.60 3.91 9.66
C PRO A 78 15.05 4.68 8.42
N ALA A 79 15.39 3.97 7.36
CA ALA A 79 15.83 4.49 6.07
C ALA A 79 15.11 3.78 4.93
N ASP A 80 15.37 4.20 3.69
CA ASP A 80 14.99 3.40 2.53
C ASP A 80 15.70 2.04 2.56
N PRO A 81 15.16 1.01 1.87
CA PRO A 81 15.71 -0.35 1.94
C PRO A 81 17.19 -0.46 1.59
N TRP A 82 17.66 0.32 0.61
CA TRP A 82 19.06 0.30 0.21
C TRP A 82 19.98 0.82 1.32
N ASN A 83 19.71 2.02 1.82
CA ASN A 83 20.51 2.61 2.89
C ASN A 83 20.37 1.83 4.21
N ALA A 84 19.20 1.28 4.50
CA ALA A 84 19.00 0.43 5.68
C ALA A 84 19.82 -0.87 5.60
N ALA A 85 19.94 -1.50 4.43
CA ALA A 85 20.80 -2.66 4.24
C ALA A 85 22.29 -2.31 4.43
N LEU A 86 22.74 -1.22 3.82
CA LEU A 86 24.13 -0.75 3.95
C LEU A 86 24.48 -0.41 5.41
N ALA A 87 23.59 0.27 6.12
CA ALA A 87 23.78 0.60 7.54
C ALA A 87 23.86 -0.65 8.44
N ALA A 88 23.18 -1.73 8.04
CA ALA A 88 23.26 -3.03 8.72
C ALA A 88 24.50 -3.85 8.32
N GLY A 89 25.36 -3.35 7.45
CA GLY A 89 26.51 -4.09 6.91
C GLY A 89 26.11 -5.24 5.96
N LEU A 90 24.91 -5.19 5.40
CA LEU A 90 24.38 -6.17 4.46
C LEU A 90 24.57 -5.71 3.02
N ALA A 91 24.62 -6.67 2.09
CA ALA A 91 24.46 -6.37 0.68
C ALA A 91 23.06 -5.79 0.41
N PRO A 92 22.90 -4.90 -0.59
CA PRO A 92 21.59 -4.45 -1.03
C PRO A 92 20.70 -5.63 -1.40
N LEU A 93 19.39 -5.49 -1.12
CA LEU A 93 18.42 -6.53 -1.43
C LEU A 93 18.28 -6.72 -2.95
N GLU A 94 18.17 -7.96 -3.37
CA GLU A 94 18.03 -8.33 -4.77
C GLU A 94 16.55 -8.38 -5.17
N ALA A 95 16.19 -7.65 -6.23
CA ALA A 95 14.81 -7.60 -6.73
C ALA A 95 14.28 -8.99 -7.12
N GLY A 96 15.10 -9.81 -7.78
CA GLY A 96 14.74 -11.17 -8.20
C GLY A 96 14.37 -12.07 -7.02
N ALA A 97 15.04 -11.92 -5.88
CA ALA A 97 14.72 -12.69 -4.68
C ALA A 97 13.34 -12.32 -4.13
N LEU A 98 12.99 -11.03 -4.09
CA LEU A 98 11.67 -10.57 -3.65
C LEU A 98 10.57 -11.00 -4.62
N VAL A 99 10.81 -10.94 -5.93
CA VAL A 99 9.86 -11.44 -6.95
C VAL A 99 9.62 -12.94 -6.77
N THR A 100 10.69 -13.74 -6.62
CA THR A 100 10.60 -15.18 -6.37
C THR A 100 9.79 -15.47 -5.10
N ALA A 101 10.04 -14.72 -4.03
CA ALA A 101 9.29 -14.87 -2.78
C ALA A 101 7.80 -14.54 -2.94
N LEU A 102 7.45 -13.49 -3.72
CA LEU A 102 6.06 -13.18 -4.06
C LEU A 102 5.40 -14.27 -4.92
N ASP A 103 6.14 -14.81 -5.88
CA ASP A 103 5.62 -15.86 -6.79
C ASP A 103 5.39 -17.20 -6.09
N ALA A 104 6.11 -17.46 -4.99
CA ALA A 104 5.90 -18.61 -4.14
C ALA A 104 4.62 -18.55 -3.28
N LEU A 105 4.03 -17.35 -3.13
CA LEU A 105 2.79 -17.19 -2.37
C LEU A 105 1.57 -17.50 -3.26
N ALA A 106 0.70 -18.37 -2.75
CA ALA A 106 -0.54 -18.72 -3.44
C ALA A 106 -1.65 -17.70 -3.18
N GLY A 107 -2.61 -17.64 -4.09
CA GLY A 107 -3.83 -16.83 -3.93
C GLY A 107 -3.67 -15.36 -4.28
N ASP A 108 -4.59 -14.56 -3.76
CA ASP A 108 -4.62 -13.11 -3.95
C ASP A 108 -3.65 -12.42 -3.00
N LEU A 109 -2.93 -11.40 -3.47
CA LEU A 109 -1.94 -10.66 -2.69
C LEU A 109 -2.27 -9.17 -2.68
N ILE A 110 -2.11 -8.55 -1.50
CA ILE A 110 -2.02 -7.10 -1.32
C ILE A 110 -0.61 -6.79 -0.85
N VAL A 111 0.18 -6.22 -1.74
CA VAL A 111 1.62 -5.97 -1.55
C VAL A 111 1.82 -4.52 -1.15
N GLU A 112 2.37 -4.27 0.02
CA GLU A 112 2.65 -2.92 0.51
C GLU A 112 4.12 -2.55 0.27
N GLY A 113 4.33 -1.40 -0.39
CA GLY A 113 5.64 -0.77 -0.53
C GLY A 113 6.05 0.01 0.72
N SER A 114 7.28 0.51 0.75
CA SER A 114 7.79 1.43 1.77
C SER A 114 8.04 2.80 1.15
N GLY A 115 7.65 3.87 1.85
CA GLY A 115 7.81 5.24 1.33
C GLY A 115 7.00 5.52 0.06
N GLY A 116 7.57 6.30 -0.86
CA GLY A 116 6.99 6.64 -2.16
C GLY A 116 7.34 5.64 -3.26
N ALA A 117 6.84 5.89 -4.49
CA ALA A 117 6.97 4.95 -5.62
C ALA A 117 8.42 4.74 -6.08
N ALA A 118 9.25 5.79 -6.03
CA ALA A 118 10.63 5.76 -6.50
C ALA A 118 11.64 5.38 -5.41
N VAL A 119 11.20 4.81 -4.27
CA VAL A 119 12.09 4.41 -3.17
C VAL A 119 13.03 3.31 -3.64
N PRO A 120 14.36 3.52 -3.54
CA PRO A 120 15.35 2.57 -4.05
C PRO A 120 15.42 1.31 -3.18
N LEU A 121 15.47 0.16 -3.84
CA LEU A 121 15.82 -1.12 -3.25
C LEU A 121 17.34 -1.34 -3.32
N ASN A 122 17.94 -0.92 -4.43
CA ASN A 122 19.36 -0.90 -4.73
C ASN A 122 19.68 0.15 -5.81
N ALA A 123 20.93 0.19 -6.32
CA ALA A 123 21.38 1.22 -7.25
C ALA A 123 20.58 1.33 -8.57
N GLY A 124 19.90 0.29 -9.00
CA GLY A 124 19.20 0.26 -10.30
C GLY A 124 17.72 -0.10 -10.23
N THR A 125 17.18 -0.34 -9.03
CA THR A 125 15.83 -0.92 -8.88
C THR A 125 15.08 -0.26 -7.73
N SER A 126 13.83 0.14 -7.96
CA SER A 126 12.91 0.59 -6.93
C SER A 126 12.01 -0.54 -6.43
N LEU A 127 11.27 -0.30 -5.35
CA LEU A 127 10.23 -1.23 -4.89
C LEU A 127 9.08 -1.36 -5.91
N SER A 128 8.82 -0.31 -6.71
CA SER A 128 7.81 -0.37 -7.77
C SER A 128 8.25 -1.27 -8.93
N ASP A 129 9.55 -1.34 -9.24
CA ASP A 129 10.08 -2.28 -10.24
C ASP A 129 9.87 -3.74 -9.79
N VAL A 130 10.07 -4.03 -8.50
CA VAL A 130 9.78 -5.36 -7.92
C VAL A 130 8.30 -5.70 -8.08
N ALA A 131 7.41 -4.78 -7.73
CA ALA A 131 5.97 -4.99 -7.83
C ALA A 131 5.53 -5.19 -9.29
N LEU A 132 6.09 -4.42 -10.23
CA LEU A 132 5.84 -4.56 -11.66
C LEU A 132 6.30 -5.94 -12.17
N ALA A 133 7.53 -6.35 -11.84
CA ALA A 133 8.07 -7.65 -12.23
C ALA A 133 7.24 -8.82 -11.64
N ALA A 134 6.66 -8.63 -10.44
CA ALA A 134 5.71 -9.57 -9.84
C ALA A 134 4.28 -9.45 -10.39
N ARG A 135 4.07 -8.70 -11.48
CA ARG A 135 2.76 -8.51 -12.15
C ARG A 135 1.69 -7.90 -11.25
N CYS A 136 2.07 -7.01 -10.36
CA CYS A 136 1.11 -6.26 -9.55
C CYS A 136 0.55 -5.06 -10.32
N GLU A 137 -0.69 -4.71 -10.04
CA GLU A 137 -1.31 -3.44 -10.43
C GLU A 137 -1.33 -2.50 -9.23
N ALA A 138 -1.07 -1.20 -9.45
CA ALA A 138 -0.94 -0.25 -8.37
C ALA A 138 -2.29 0.28 -7.86
N VAL A 139 -2.37 0.50 -6.54
CA VAL A 139 -3.37 1.33 -5.87
C VAL A 139 -2.61 2.45 -5.15
N LEU A 140 -2.90 3.71 -5.51
CA LEU A 140 -2.18 4.88 -4.99
C LEU A 140 -2.81 5.38 -3.69
N ALA A 141 -2.03 5.40 -2.62
CA ALA A 141 -2.39 6.01 -1.35
C ALA A 141 -1.94 7.47 -1.31
N ILE A 142 -2.88 8.40 -1.11
CA ILE A 142 -2.65 9.86 -1.11
C ILE A 142 -2.99 10.42 0.27
N GLY A 143 -1.99 10.71 1.09
CA GLY A 143 -2.19 11.41 2.35
C GLY A 143 -2.54 12.87 2.10
N LEU A 144 -3.71 13.32 2.62
CA LEU A 144 -4.15 14.69 2.45
C LEU A 144 -3.27 15.64 3.27
N ARG A 145 -2.61 16.54 2.61
CA ARG A 145 -1.85 17.68 3.13
C ARG A 145 -1.50 18.62 2.00
N LEU A 146 -1.11 19.84 2.32
CA LEU A 146 -0.62 20.79 1.30
C LEU A 146 0.55 20.17 0.51
N GLY A 147 0.47 20.22 -0.83
CA GLY A 147 1.43 19.60 -1.74
C GLY A 147 1.05 18.19 -2.23
N CYS A 148 0.04 17.52 -1.66
CA CYS A 148 -0.34 16.15 -2.03
C CYS A 148 -0.75 16.00 -3.51
N ILE A 149 -1.33 17.03 -4.14
CA ILE A 149 -1.66 17.02 -5.57
C ILE A 149 -0.40 16.86 -6.41
N ASN A 150 0.63 17.69 -6.13
CA ASN A 150 1.92 17.61 -6.82
C ASN A 150 2.55 16.21 -6.63
N HIS A 151 2.61 15.71 -5.41
CA HIS A 151 3.16 14.38 -5.12
C HIS A 151 2.38 13.27 -5.84
N ALA A 152 1.05 13.35 -5.89
CA ALA A 152 0.22 12.38 -6.60
C ALA A 152 0.49 12.39 -8.11
N LEU A 153 0.56 13.58 -8.73
CA LEU A 153 0.84 13.71 -10.17
C LEU A 153 2.23 13.21 -10.54
N LEU A 154 3.26 13.53 -9.74
CA LEU A 154 4.62 13.01 -9.94
C LEU A 154 4.67 11.49 -9.78
N THR A 155 3.98 10.94 -8.77
CA THR A 155 3.89 9.48 -8.56
C THR A 155 3.19 8.78 -9.72
N LEU A 156 2.07 9.32 -10.21
CA LEU A 156 1.35 8.79 -11.37
C LEU A 156 2.21 8.83 -12.62
N GLY A 157 2.96 9.92 -12.85
CA GLY A 157 3.90 10.05 -13.96
C GLY A 157 5.02 9.01 -13.88
N TYR A 158 5.59 8.80 -12.70
CA TYR A 158 6.61 7.77 -12.47
C TYR A 158 6.09 6.36 -12.75
N LEU A 159 4.92 6.00 -12.20
CA LEU A 159 4.31 4.68 -12.42
C LEU A 159 3.96 4.44 -13.90
N ALA A 160 3.46 5.47 -14.58
CA ALA A 160 3.18 5.41 -16.02
C ALA A 160 4.47 5.22 -16.84
N GLY A 161 5.57 5.89 -16.46
CA GLY A 161 6.90 5.72 -17.06
C GLY A 161 7.45 4.29 -16.92
N LEU A 162 7.12 3.60 -15.83
CA LEU A 162 7.42 2.18 -15.64
C LEU A 162 6.50 1.24 -16.44
N GLY A 163 5.39 1.73 -17.01
CA GLY A 163 4.34 0.90 -17.59
C GLY A 163 3.43 0.22 -16.55
N MET A 164 3.45 0.67 -15.29
CA MET A 164 2.62 0.10 -14.24
C MET A 164 1.19 0.62 -14.33
N ARG A 165 0.22 -0.29 -14.44
CA ARG A 165 -1.20 0.07 -14.41
C ARG A 165 -1.62 0.50 -13.02
N VAL A 166 -2.24 1.68 -12.92
CA VAL A 166 -2.86 2.18 -11.68
C VAL A 166 -4.36 1.91 -11.74
N ARG A 167 -4.87 1.06 -10.86
CA ARG A 167 -6.31 0.70 -10.79
C ARG A 167 -7.15 1.80 -10.20
N GLY A 168 -6.57 2.61 -9.32
CA GLY A 168 -7.25 3.72 -8.67
C GLY A 168 -6.40 4.34 -7.57
N ALA A 169 -6.93 5.41 -6.99
CA ALA A 169 -6.32 6.09 -5.86
C ALA A 169 -7.30 6.23 -4.69
N ILE A 170 -6.74 6.34 -3.51
CA ILE A 170 -7.48 6.49 -2.25
C ILE A 170 -6.89 7.68 -1.52
N THR A 171 -7.75 8.65 -1.17
CA THR A 171 -7.36 9.80 -0.34
C THR A 171 -7.48 9.44 1.15
N ILE A 172 -6.55 9.91 1.96
CA ILE A 172 -6.47 9.52 3.38
C ILE A 172 -6.16 10.75 4.24
N GLU A 173 -6.91 10.97 5.28
CA GLU A 173 -6.61 11.92 6.35
C GLU A 173 -5.57 11.31 7.31
N ALA A 174 -4.34 11.12 6.82
CA ALA A 174 -3.29 10.42 7.55
C ALA A 174 -2.61 11.31 8.63
N PHE A 175 -2.67 12.62 8.45
CA PHE A 175 -1.96 13.60 9.30
C PHE A 175 -2.90 14.33 10.27
N GLY A 176 -4.18 14.07 10.22
CA GLY A 176 -5.23 14.71 10.99
C GLY A 176 -6.47 14.92 10.12
N PRO A 177 -7.58 15.39 10.73
CA PRO A 177 -8.79 15.69 9.99
C PRO A 177 -8.58 16.86 9.03
N GLU A 178 -9.11 16.74 7.83
CA GLU A 178 -8.99 17.76 6.77
C GLU A 178 -10.35 18.31 6.37
N PRO A 179 -10.46 19.62 6.04
CA PRO A 179 -11.71 20.19 5.57
C PRO A 179 -12.22 19.48 4.31
N THR A 180 -13.52 19.15 4.28
CA THR A 180 -14.16 18.51 3.12
C THR A 180 -13.95 19.34 1.82
N ALA A 181 -13.88 20.67 1.91
CA ALA A 181 -13.62 21.55 0.78
C ALA A 181 -12.22 21.29 0.18
N TYR A 182 -11.20 21.09 1.03
CA TYR A 182 -9.83 20.78 0.59
C TYR A 182 -9.78 19.41 -0.08
N ARG A 183 -10.38 18.39 0.53
CA ARG A 183 -10.50 17.07 -0.08
C ARG A 183 -11.11 17.13 -1.48
N ARG A 184 -12.23 17.84 -1.64
CA ARG A 184 -12.89 18.02 -2.94
C ARG A 184 -12.01 18.75 -3.97
N GLN A 185 -11.13 19.66 -3.53
CA GLN A 185 -10.16 20.32 -4.42
C GLN A 185 -9.14 19.29 -4.94
N VAL A 186 -8.59 18.43 -4.05
CA VAL A 186 -7.67 17.37 -4.41
C VAL A 186 -8.33 16.38 -5.38
N GLU A 187 -9.54 15.92 -5.05
CA GLU A 187 -10.31 15.00 -5.89
C GLU A 187 -10.55 15.55 -7.30
N ARG A 188 -10.98 16.81 -7.42
CA ARG A 188 -11.16 17.46 -8.72
C ARG A 188 -9.87 17.58 -9.52
N ALA A 189 -8.75 17.90 -8.87
CA ALA A 189 -7.46 18.05 -9.53
C ALA A 189 -6.94 16.70 -10.11
N LEU A 190 -7.31 15.58 -9.50
CA LEU A 190 -6.83 14.25 -9.87
C LEU A 190 -7.81 13.46 -10.75
N ALA A 191 -9.09 13.87 -10.81
CA ALA A 191 -10.17 13.10 -11.48
C ALA A 191 -9.88 12.75 -12.95
N ALA A 192 -9.18 13.62 -13.70
CA ALA A 192 -8.79 13.36 -15.09
C ALA A 192 -7.55 12.46 -15.24
N LYS A 193 -6.89 12.11 -14.15
CA LYS A 193 -5.61 11.36 -14.14
C LYS A 193 -5.73 9.97 -13.53
N VAL A 194 -6.61 9.79 -12.56
CA VAL A 194 -6.82 8.52 -11.86
C VAL A 194 -8.23 8.44 -11.29
N ALA A 195 -8.82 7.25 -11.32
CA ALA A 195 -10.09 6.99 -10.64
C ALA A 195 -9.89 7.06 -9.12
N LEU A 196 -10.67 7.89 -8.44
CA LEU A 196 -10.68 7.98 -6.98
C LEU A 196 -11.71 6.99 -6.44
N ALA A 197 -11.23 5.91 -5.84
CA ALA A 197 -12.07 4.78 -5.44
C ALA A 197 -12.68 4.97 -4.06
N ALA A 198 -11.97 5.63 -3.13
CA ALA A 198 -12.43 5.82 -1.76
C ALA A 198 -11.72 6.99 -1.07
N HIS A 199 -12.25 7.33 0.11
CA HIS A 199 -11.64 8.23 1.07
C HIS A 199 -11.61 7.54 2.45
N LEU A 200 -10.46 7.60 3.13
CA LEU A 200 -10.31 7.18 4.52
C LEU A 200 -10.25 8.43 5.41
N PRO A 201 -11.31 8.72 6.18
CA PRO A 201 -11.30 9.85 7.11
C PRO A 201 -10.31 9.61 8.25
N PHE A 202 -9.99 10.67 8.99
CA PHE A 202 -9.19 10.58 10.20
C PHE A 202 -9.88 9.69 11.23
N ASP A 203 -9.10 8.77 11.80
CA ASP A 203 -9.58 7.80 12.78
C ASP A 203 -8.40 7.38 13.66
N THR A 204 -8.53 7.55 14.97
CA THR A 204 -7.44 7.31 15.92
C THR A 204 -7.02 5.84 16.02
N ASP A 205 -7.97 4.91 15.87
CA ASP A 205 -7.69 3.46 15.86
C ASP A 205 -7.65 2.85 14.46
N GLY A 206 -8.12 3.57 13.45
CA GLY A 206 -8.10 3.20 12.05
C GLY A 206 -9.18 2.20 11.60
N ALA A 207 -9.79 1.45 12.50
CA ALA A 207 -10.70 0.35 12.12
C ALA A 207 -12.00 0.85 11.48
N ARG A 208 -12.59 1.94 12.00
CA ARG A 208 -13.82 2.51 11.42
C ARG A 208 -13.62 3.05 10.02
N SER A 209 -12.50 3.75 9.78
CA SER A 209 -12.18 4.27 8.46
C SER A 209 -11.90 3.14 7.46
N VAL A 210 -11.26 2.07 7.88
CA VAL A 210 -11.03 0.85 7.09
C VAL A 210 -12.35 0.19 6.74
N ALA A 211 -13.27 0.01 7.71
CA ALA A 211 -14.59 -0.57 7.47
C ALA A 211 -15.41 0.26 6.48
N SER A 212 -15.44 1.59 6.66
CA SER A 212 -16.15 2.51 5.78
C SER A 212 -15.61 2.49 4.35
N ALA A 213 -14.28 2.43 4.17
CA ALA A 213 -13.68 2.42 2.84
C ALA A 213 -13.82 1.08 2.12
N ALA A 214 -13.91 -0.04 2.84
CA ALA A 214 -13.92 -1.38 2.26
C ALA A 214 -15.01 -1.58 1.19
N ALA A 215 -16.22 -1.06 1.43
CA ALA A 215 -17.31 -1.15 0.46
C ALA A 215 -17.01 -0.44 -0.86
N HIS A 216 -16.28 0.68 -0.79
CA HIS A 216 -15.94 1.51 -1.96
C HIS A 216 -14.75 0.96 -2.76
N VAL A 217 -13.82 0.27 -2.10
CA VAL A 217 -12.64 -0.29 -2.78
C VAL A 217 -12.86 -1.69 -3.34
N ALA A 218 -14.03 -2.28 -3.13
CA ALA A 218 -14.34 -3.65 -3.60
C ALA A 218 -14.14 -3.82 -5.12
N SER A 219 -14.44 -2.79 -5.91
CA SER A 219 -14.20 -2.78 -7.36
C SER A 219 -12.72 -2.91 -7.72
N LEU A 220 -11.81 -2.43 -6.88
CA LEU A 220 -10.37 -2.58 -7.08
C LEU A 220 -9.91 -4.03 -6.85
N CYS A 221 -10.66 -4.81 -6.07
CA CYS A 221 -10.35 -6.20 -5.75
C CYS A 221 -10.98 -7.21 -6.72
N SER A 222 -11.82 -6.75 -7.66
CA SER A 222 -12.40 -7.64 -8.66
C SER A 222 -11.41 -7.93 -9.78
N SER A 223 -11.36 -9.18 -10.22
CA SER A 223 -10.57 -9.62 -11.39
C SER A 223 -11.29 -9.34 -12.72
N ALA A 224 -12.23 -8.39 -12.77
CA ALA A 224 -12.92 -8.04 -14.01
C ALA A 224 -11.90 -7.54 -15.03
N THR A 225 -11.54 -8.39 -15.95
CA THR A 225 -10.96 -8.05 -17.24
C THR A 225 -11.95 -7.08 -17.89
N LEU A 226 -11.56 -5.83 -18.05
CA LEU A 226 -12.22 -4.98 -19.02
C LEU A 226 -11.82 -5.56 -20.39
N GLU A 227 -12.79 -6.17 -21.07
CA GLU A 227 -12.71 -6.48 -22.50
C GLU A 227 -12.52 -5.21 -23.31
#